data_5f621579be1f59a47a634f0f00588c0f
#
_entry.id   5f621579be1f59a47a634f0f00588c0f
#
_cell.length_a   1.000
_cell.length_b   1.000
_cell.length_c   1.000
_cell.angle_alpha   90.00
_cell.angle_beta   90.00
_cell.angle_gamma   90.00
#
_symmetry.space_group_name_H-M   'P 1'
#
loop_
_entity.id
_entity.type
_entity.pdbx_description
1 polymer ?
#
loop_
_entity_poly.entity_id
_entity_poly.type
_entity_poly.pdbx_seq_one_letter_code
_entity_poly.pdbx_strand_id
1 'polypeptide(L)'
;RLLVAGLACALLISTKCLWASEATQQKPCELNRTVQVAMKYLLYLPKDYGQKPRWPLVLFLHGAGERGDNLELVKKHGLPKLIAEGREFPFIVVSPQCARDQWWETFELIALLDEISEKYNVDSDRIYVTGLSMGGYGTWALAARTPNRFAAILPICGGGNPGRTKQIAHLPVWVFHGAKDKVVPLEKSQEMVDALKRHGGKVKFTIYPEADHDSWTLTYANPAVYEWLLQQKRKPQKQQGN
;
A
#
# COMPACT_ATOMS: atom_id res chain seq x y z
N ARG A 1 76.46 -1.38 -48.35
CA ARG A 1 75.45 -0.51 -47.74
C ARG A 1 74.55 -1.42 -46.89
N LEU A 2 74.80 -1.44 -45.57
CA LEU A 2 74.04 -2.17 -44.58
C LEU A 2 72.86 -1.29 -44.16
N LEU A 3 71.64 -1.86 -44.19
CA LEU A 3 70.48 -1.33 -43.57
C LEU A 3 70.32 -2.00 -42.21
N VAL A 4 70.42 -1.22 -41.15
CA VAL A 4 70.16 -1.64 -39.77
C VAL A 4 68.63 -1.42 -39.51
N ALA A 5 67.92 -2.50 -39.33
CA ALA A 5 66.52 -2.45 -38.90
C ALA A 5 66.44 -2.39 -37.36
N GLY A 6 66.02 -1.26 -36.86
CA GLY A 6 65.83 -1.06 -35.41
C GLY A 6 64.54 -1.72 -34.96
N LEU A 7 64.63 -2.67 -34.05
CA LEU A 7 63.51 -3.31 -33.37
C LEU A 7 63.03 -2.38 -32.21
N ALA A 8 61.87 -1.76 -32.36
CA ALA A 8 61.20 -1.04 -31.28
C ALA A 8 60.44 -2.03 -30.41
N CYS A 9 60.96 -2.36 -29.25
CA CYS A 9 60.28 -3.17 -28.23
C CYS A 9 59.32 -2.29 -27.46
N ALA A 10 58.05 -2.37 -27.80
CA ALA A 10 57.00 -1.68 -27.05
C ALA A 10 56.75 -2.43 -25.72
N LEU A 11 57.16 -1.83 -24.62
CA LEU A 11 56.81 -2.27 -23.27
C LEU A 11 55.30 -2.00 -23.06
N LEU A 12 54.47 -3.04 -23.18
CA LEU A 12 53.11 -3.06 -22.65
C LEU A 12 53.20 -3.16 -21.13
N ILE A 13 53.25 -2.02 -20.45
CA ILE A 13 53.08 -1.97 -19.00
C ILE A 13 51.60 -2.30 -18.72
N SER A 14 51.37 -3.51 -18.21
CA SER A 14 50.09 -3.99 -17.76
C SER A 14 49.62 -3.16 -16.56
N THR A 15 48.64 -2.31 -16.79
CA THR A 15 47.98 -1.49 -15.75
C THR A 15 47.05 -2.28 -14.79
N LYS A 16 47.26 -3.60 -14.67
CA LYS A 16 46.42 -4.47 -13.82
C LYS A 16 46.85 -4.53 -12.35
N CYS A 17 47.88 -3.84 -11.91
CA CYS A 17 48.42 -4.02 -10.55
C CYS A 17 48.04 -2.94 -9.53
N LEU A 18 47.27 -1.94 -9.88
CA LEU A 18 46.91 -0.84 -8.95
C LEU A 18 45.57 -1.06 -8.18
N TRP A 19 44.81 -2.09 -8.53
CA TRP A 19 43.48 -2.37 -7.87
C TRP A 19 43.57 -3.28 -6.64
N ALA A 20 44.66 -4.00 -6.44
CA ALA A 20 44.77 -5.02 -5.39
C ALA A 20 45.10 -4.46 -4.00
N SER A 21 45.69 -3.28 -3.87
CA SER A 21 46.06 -2.70 -2.57
C SER A 21 44.96 -1.82 -1.95
N GLU A 22 43.93 -1.42 -2.73
CA GLU A 22 42.82 -0.62 -2.24
C GLU A 22 41.57 -1.48 -1.84
N ALA A 23 41.61 -2.78 -2.11
CA ALA A 23 40.48 -3.68 -1.92
C ALA A 23 40.14 -4.02 -0.44
N THR A 24 41.00 -3.60 0.50
CA THR A 24 40.81 -3.92 1.94
C THR A 24 40.11 -2.82 2.74
N GLN A 25 39.84 -1.65 2.15
CA GLN A 25 39.16 -0.56 2.84
C GLN A 25 37.78 -0.33 2.28
N GLN A 26 36.79 -0.25 3.19
CA GLN A 26 35.42 0.16 2.83
C GLN A 26 35.46 1.65 2.46
N LYS A 27 34.92 1.96 1.27
CA LYS A 27 34.79 3.35 0.80
C LYS A 27 33.31 3.74 0.83
N PRO A 28 32.96 4.97 1.27
CA PRO A 28 31.61 5.49 1.13
C PRO A 28 31.29 5.62 -0.38
N CYS A 29 30.15 5.06 -0.77
CA CYS A 29 29.62 5.15 -2.13
C CYS A 29 28.19 5.59 -2.07
N GLU A 30 27.72 6.31 -3.10
CA GLU A 30 26.37 6.78 -3.21
C GLU A 30 25.67 6.10 -4.41
N LEU A 31 24.45 5.59 -4.18
CA LEU A 31 23.58 5.10 -5.24
C LEU A 31 22.55 6.18 -5.59
N ASN A 32 22.60 6.67 -6.83
CA ASN A 32 21.58 7.57 -7.37
C ASN A 32 20.93 6.91 -8.58
N ARG A 33 19.67 6.42 -8.38
CA ARG A 33 18.87 5.74 -9.41
C ARG A 33 17.42 6.16 -9.30
N THR A 34 16.79 6.40 -10.46
CA THR A 34 15.34 6.57 -10.56
C THR A 34 14.70 5.20 -10.81
N VAL A 35 13.64 4.88 -10.06
CA VAL A 35 12.83 3.67 -10.26
C VAL A 35 11.52 4.08 -10.91
N GLN A 36 11.23 3.49 -12.07
CA GLN A 36 9.94 3.69 -12.72
C GLN A 36 8.90 2.76 -12.08
N VAL A 37 7.77 3.33 -11.65
CA VAL A 37 6.61 2.59 -11.16
C VAL A 37 5.59 2.47 -12.29
N ALA A 38 5.15 1.25 -12.61
CA ALA A 38 4.09 0.98 -13.55
C ALA A 38 3.07 0.02 -12.93
N MET A 39 1.82 0.45 -12.81
CA MET A 39 0.76 -0.32 -12.17
C MET A 39 -0.56 -0.15 -12.92
N LYS A 40 -1.27 -1.25 -13.18
CA LYS A 40 -2.63 -1.21 -13.71
C LYS A 40 -3.62 -1.04 -12.55
N TYR A 41 -4.66 -0.26 -12.75
CA TYR A 41 -5.70 -0.08 -11.74
C TYR A 41 -7.07 0.18 -12.36
N LEU A 42 -8.13 -0.14 -11.62
CA LEU A 42 -9.49 0.29 -11.90
C LEU A 42 -9.74 1.62 -11.18
N LEU A 43 -10.38 2.55 -11.88
CA LEU A 43 -10.81 3.82 -11.33
C LEU A 43 -12.34 3.92 -11.42
N TYR A 44 -12.96 4.25 -10.29
CA TYR A 44 -14.37 4.64 -10.23
C TYR A 44 -14.47 6.10 -9.79
N LEU A 45 -15.24 6.88 -10.53
CA LEU A 45 -15.63 8.23 -10.17
C LEU A 45 -17.12 8.25 -9.81
N PRO A 46 -17.53 8.99 -8.77
CA PRO A 46 -18.94 9.16 -8.42
C PRO A 46 -19.76 9.72 -9.58
N LYS A 47 -21.05 9.36 -9.66
CA LYS A 47 -21.96 9.83 -10.74
C LYS A 47 -21.94 11.35 -10.91
N ASP A 48 -21.88 12.09 -9.80
CA ASP A 48 -21.90 13.57 -9.80
C ASP A 48 -20.50 14.17 -9.66
N TYR A 49 -19.45 13.48 -10.16
CA TYR A 49 -18.05 13.86 -9.95
C TYR A 49 -17.76 15.32 -10.30
N GLY A 50 -18.33 15.84 -11.38
CA GLY A 50 -18.14 17.24 -11.82
C GLY A 50 -18.85 18.28 -10.94
N GLN A 51 -19.75 17.90 -10.05
CA GLN A 51 -20.56 18.83 -9.27
C GLN A 51 -19.91 19.29 -7.95
N LYS A 52 -18.82 18.64 -7.53
CA LYS A 52 -18.12 18.99 -6.28
C LYS A 52 -16.64 19.24 -6.53
N PRO A 53 -16.05 20.21 -5.83
CA PRO A 53 -14.64 20.57 -6.03
C PRO A 53 -13.68 19.50 -5.49
N ARG A 54 -14.11 18.67 -4.53
CA ARG A 54 -13.28 17.63 -3.91
C ARG A 54 -14.10 16.44 -3.46
N TRP A 55 -13.50 15.25 -3.57
CA TRP A 55 -14.13 13.98 -3.26
C TRP A 55 -13.27 13.13 -2.31
N PRO A 56 -13.88 12.40 -1.37
CA PRO A 56 -13.16 11.38 -0.61
C PRO A 56 -12.60 10.32 -1.56
N LEU A 57 -11.48 9.72 -1.18
CA LEU A 57 -10.82 8.65 -1.93
C LEU A 57 -10.70 7.40 -1.08
N VAL A 58 -11.06 6.25 -1.64
CA VAL A 58 -10.81 4.93 -1.06
C VAL A 58 -9.85 4.16 -1.96
N LEU A 59 -8.68 3.82 -1.43
CA LEU A 59 -7.76 2.86 -2.04
C LEU A 59 -8.18 1.46 -1.58
N PHE A 60 -8.51 0.58 -2.54
CA PHE A 60 -8.89 -0.80 -2.30
C PHE A 60 -7.77 -1.75 -2.71
N LEU A 61 -7.32 -2.60 -1.79
CA LEU A 61 -6.27 -3.60 -2.01
C LEU A 61 -6.87 -5.00 -2.00
N HIS A 62 -6.78 -5.70 -3.13
CA HIS A 62 -7.29 -7.06 -3.30
C HIS A 62 -6.43 -8.13 -2.57
N GLY A 63 -6.92 -9.34 -2.50
CA GLY A 63 -6.23 -10.49 -1.96
C GLY A 63 -5.23 -11.15 -2.93
N ALA A 64 -4.60 -12.23 -2.49
CA ALA A 64 -3.58 -12.91 -3.29
C ALA A 64 -4.13 -13.55 -4.58
N GLY A 65 -5.43 -13.90 -4.59
CA GLY A 65 -6.08 -14.58 -5.73
C GLY A 65 -6.30 -13.68 -6.95
N GLU A 66 -6.27 -12.36 -6.79
CA GLU A 66 -6.54 -11.38 -7.85
C GLU A 66 -5.26 -10.79 -8.46
N ARG A 67 -4.08 -11.32 -8.07
CA ARG A 67 -2.77 -10.93 -8.64
C ARG A 67 -2.68 -11.27 -10.13
N GLY A 68 -1.93 -10.49 -10.87
CA GLY A 68 -1.65 -10.74 -12.27
C GLY A 68 -1.63 -9.48 -13.14
N ASP A 69 -2.10 -9.63 -14.37
CA ASP A 69 -2.13 -8.59 -15.39
C ASP A 69 -3.52 -8.40 -16.04
N ASN A 70 -4.51 -9.12 -15.54
CA ASN A 70 -5.91 -9.04 -15.97
C ASN A 70 -6.75 -8.32 -14.91
N LEU A 71 -7.08 -7.05 -15.15
CA LEU A 71 -7.86 -6.21 -14.24
C LEU A 71 -9.28 -6.74 -13.94
N GLU A 72 -9.84 -7.63 -14.77
CA GLU A 72 -11.14 -8.24 -14.49
C GLU A 72 -11.12 -9.07 -13.19
N LEU A 73 -9.96 -9.63 -12.83
CA LEU A 73 -9.80 -10.37 -11.58
C LEU A 73 -10.02 -9.46 -10.36
N VAL A 74 -9.67 -8.19 -10.45
CA VAL A 74 -9.84 -7.22 -9.34
C VAL A 74 -11.32 -7.00 -9.02
N LYS A 75 -12.24 -7.23 -9.97
CA LYS A 75 -13.69 -7.11 -9.78
C LYS A 75 -14.31 -8.31 -9.05
N LYS A 76 -13.52 -9.31 -8.65
CA LYS A 76 -14.03 -10.53 -8.04
C LYS A 76 -14.56 -10.31 -6.62
N HIS A 77 -14.00 -9.37 -5.88
CA HIS A 77 -14.34 -9.10 -4.48
C HIS A 77 -14.41 -7.61 -4.15
N GLY A 78 -15.01 -7.29 -3.00
CA GLY A 78 -14.98 -5.97 -2.39
C GLY A 78 -15.64 -4.85 -3.20
N LEU A 79 -15.08 -3.66 -3.10
CA LEU A 79 -15.61 -2.46 -3.78
C LEU A 79 -15.69 -2.60 -5.30
N PRO A 80 -14.65 -3.11 -6.01
CA PRO A 80 -14.73 -3.26 -7.46
C PRO A 80 -15.85 -4.21 -7.91
N LYS A 81 -16.11 -5.27 -7.15
CA LYS A 81 -17.24 -6.17 -7.41
C LYS A 81 -18.56 -5.44 -7.31
N LEU A 82 -18.78 -4.74 -6.20
CA LEU A 82 -20.03 -4.01 -5.96
C LEU A 82 -20.28 -2.92 -7.01
N ILE A 83 -19.23 -2.23 -7.45
CA ILE A 83 -19.30 -1.24 -8.53
C ILE A 83 -19.68 -1.92 -9.86
N ALA A 84 -19.06 -3.06 -10.19
CA ALA A 84 -19.40 -3.82 -11.39
C ALA A 84 -20.85 -4.34 -11.37
N GLU A 85 -21.40 -4.59 -10.20
CA GLU A 85 -22.81 -4.96 -9.96
C GLU A 85 -23.78 -3.76 -9.93
N GLY A 86 -23.27 -2.53 -10.20
CA GLY A 86 -24.08 -1.31 -10.32
C GLY A 86 -24.24 -0.51 -9.01
N ARG A 87 -23.53 -0.87 -7.93
CA ARG A 87 -23.58 -0.09 -6.69
C ARG A 87 -22.84 1.23 -6.86
N GLU A 88 -23.50 2.33 -6.51
CA GLU A 88 -22.92 3.68 -6.51
C GLU A 88 -22.31 4.03 -5.14
N PHE A 89 -21.21 4.78 -5.16
CA PHE A 89 -20.54 5.27 -3.95
C PHE A 89 -20.27 6.77 -4.04
N PRO A 90 -20.39 7.51 -2.92
CA PRO A 90 -20.14 8.96 -2.88
C PRO A 90 -18.65 9.29 -2.67
N PHE A 91 -17.74 8.50 -3.26
CA PHE A 91 -16.29 8.67 -3.18
C PHE A 91 -15.60 8.04 -4.39
N ILE A 92 -14.41 8.52 -4.69
CA ILE A 92 -13.51 7.92 -5.70
C ILE A 92 -13.02 6.57 -5.18
N VAL A 93 -12.98 5.55 -6.03
CA VAL A 93 -12.35 4.26 -5.69
C VAL A 93 -11.21 3.99 -6.66
N VAL A 94 -10.04 3.70 -6.10
CA VAL A 94 -8.87 3.26 -6.85
C VAL A 94 -8.52 1.84 -6.42
N SER A 95 -8.49 0.92 -7.38
CA SER A 95 -8.27 -0.50 -7.13
C SER A 95 -7.13 -1.00 -8.02
N PRO A 96 -5.87 -0.88 -7.57
CA PRO A 96 -4.73 -1.38 -8.31
C PRO A 96 -4.73 -2.91 -8.37
N GLN A 97 -3.99 -3.45 -9.35
CA GLN A 97 -3.68 -4.87 -9.42
C GLN A 97 -2.21 -5.10 -9.08
N CYS A 98 -1.98 -5.92 -8.04
CA CYS A 98 -0.66 -6.41 -7.70
C CYS A 98 -0.19 -7.42 -8.76
N ALA A 99 1.06 -7.35 -9.17
CA ALA A 99 1.62 -8.26 -10.14
C ALA A 99 1.64 -9.71 -9.64
N ARG A 100 1.74 -10.67 -10.58
CA ARG A 100 1.83 -12.10 -10.26
C ARG A 100 3.00 -12.36 -9.32
N ASP A 101 2.75 -13.19 -8.30
CA ASP A 101 3.75 -13.63 -7.31
C ASP A 101 4.41 -12.51 -6.47
N GLN A 102 3.85 -11.29 -6.53
CA GLN A 102 4.27 -10.16 -5.74
C GLN A 102 3.37 -9.97 -4.49
N TRP A 103 3.87 -9.14 -3.58
CA TRP A 103 3.10 -8.57 -2.48
C TRP A 103 2.91 -7.07 -2.72
N TRP A 104 2.02 -6.45 -1.92
CA TRP A 104 1.81 -5.00 -2.01
C TRP A 104 3.05 -4.23 -1.57
N GLU A 105 3.70 -3.57 -2.52
CA GLU A 105 4.83 -2.69 -2.26
C GLU A 105 4.35 -1.28 -1.93
N THR A 106 4.73 -0.81 -0.74
CA THR A 106 4.21 0.47 -0.22
C THR A 106 4.64 1.67 -1.05
N PHE A 107 5.84 1.65 -1.65
CA PHE A 107 6.32 2.73 -2.50
C PHE A 107 5.53 2.85 -3.80
N GLU A 108 5.09 1.74 -4.39
CA GLU A 108 4.25 1.74 -5.58
C GLU A 108 2.84 2.30 -5.27
N LEU A 109 2.27 1.90 -4.14
CA LEU A 109 0.97 2.42 -3.69
C LEU A 109 1.03 3.92 -3.34
N ILE A 110 2.16 4.41 -2.83
CA ILE A 110 2.37 5.84 -2.58
C ILE A 110 2.41 6.59 -3.91
N ALA A 111 3.20 6.11 -4.87
CA ALA A 111 3.29 6.71 -6.20
C ALA A 111 1.93 6.77 -6.91
N LEU A 112 1.14 5.68 -6.82
CA LEU A 112 -0.23 5.65 -7.34
C LEU A 112 -1.13 6.70 -6.66
N LEU A 113 -1.09 6.79 -5.32
CA LEU A 113 -1.88 7.78 -4.59
C LEU A 113 -1.48 9.21 -4.92
N ASP A 114 -0.19 9.48 -5.17
CA ASP A 114 0.31 10.79 -5.59
C ASP A 114 -0.25 11.14 -6.97
N GLU A 115 -0.11 10.25 -7.95
CA GLU A 115 -0.66 10.42 -9.30
C GLU A 115 -2.18 10.68 -9.29
N ILE A 116 -2.94 9.89 -8.53
CA ILE A 116 -4.38 10.06 -8.41
C ILE A 116 -4.74 11.40 -7.76
N SER A 117 -3.99 11.82 -6.73
CA SER A 117 -4.24 13.08 -6.04
C SER A 117 -3.91 14.30 -6.90
N GLU A 118 -2.98 14.17 -7.86
CA GLU A 118 -2.64 15.19 -8.83
C GLU A 118 -3.64 15.28 -9.99
N LYS A 119 -4.14 14.12 -10.45
CA LYS A 119 -5.02 14.06 -11.65
C LYS A 119 -6.50 14.26 -11.35
N TYR A 120 -6.94 14.00 -10.13
CA TYR A 120 -8.36 14.01 -9.75
C TYR A 120 -8.63 14.92 -8.55
N ASN A 121 -9.87 15.38 -8.43
CA ASN A 121 -10.33 16.27 -7.36
C ASN A 121 -10.44 15.52 -6.01
N VAL A 122 -9.32 15.07 -5.47
CA VAL A 122 -9.27 14.34 -4.20
C VAL A 122 -9.31 15.31 -3.02
N ASP A 123 -10.13 14.99 -2.03
CA ASP A 123 -10.07 15.62 -0.71
C ASP A 123 -8.94 14.98 0.10
N SER A 124 -7.81 15.67 0.20
CA SER A 124 -6.62 15.18 0.90
C SER A 124 -6.84 14.86 2.39
N ASP A 125 -7.91 15.40 2.98
CA ASP A 125 -8.28 15.12 4.38
C ASP A 125 -9.24 13.92 4.51
N ARG A 126 -9.65 13.31 3.39
CA ARG A 126 -10.54 12.15 3.35
C ARG A 126 -10.03 11.07 2.41
N ILE A 127 -8.79 10.66 2.63
CA ILE A 127 -8.18 9.50 1.95
C ILE A 127 -8.22 8.31 2.90
N TYR A 128 -8.73 7.19 2.42
CA TYR A 128 -8.89 5.96 3.18
C TYR A 128 -8.21 4.80 2.46
N VAL A 129 -7.78 3.78 3.20
CA VAL A 129 -7.31 2.53 2.62
C VAL A 129 -8.00 1.35 3.27
N THR A 130 -8.42 0.40 2.45
CA THR A 130 -9.02 -0.86 2.84
C THR A 130 -8.49 -1.99 1.98
N GLY A 131 -8.51 -3.19 2.48
CA GLY A 131 -8.12 -4.37 1.72
C GLY A 131 -8.41 -5.66 2.47
N LEU A 132 -8.47 -6.75 1.72
CA LEU A 132 -8.79 -8.07 2.22
C LEU A 132 -7.59 -9.02 2.14
N SER A 133 -7.40 -9.90 3.12
CA SER A 133 -6.34 -10.91 3.14
C SER A 133 -4.95 -10.28 2.89
N MET A 134 -4.25 -10.60 1.82
CA MET A 134 -3.02 -9.92 1.40
C MET A 134 -3.19 -8.39 1.35
N GLY A 135 -4.34 -7.88 0.89
CA GLY A 135 -4.68 -6.46 0.91
C GLY A 135 -4.90 -5.91 2.32
N GLY A 136 -5.36 -6.73 3.26
CA GLY A 136 -5.42 -6.40 4.68
C GLY A 136 -4.02 -6.14 5.26
N TYR A 137 -3.04 -7.00 4.93
CA TYR A 137 -1.62 -6.78 5.26
C TYR A 137 -1.09 -5.50 4.59
N GLY A 138 -1.40 -5.31 3.30
CA GLY A 138 -1.04 -4.08 2.56
C GLY A 138 -1.61 -2.82 3.21
N THR A 139 -2.83 -2.88 3.71
CA THR A 139 -3.49 -1.77 4.42
C THR A 139 -2.71 -1.36 5.67
N TRP A 140 -2.33 -2.32 6.52
CA TRP A 140 -1.50 -2.06 7.70
C TRP A 140 -0.12 -1.52 7.34
N ALA A 141 0.54 -2.14 6.35
CA ALA A 141 1.88 -1.75 5.92
C ALA A 141 1.92 -0.33 5.37
N LEU A 142 0.97 0.00 4.48
CA LEU A 142 0.89 1.32 3.86
C LEU A 142 0.57 2.42 4.88
N ALA A 143 -0.39 2.17 5.80
CA ALA A 143 -0.69 3.10 6.87
C ALA A 143 0.53 3.37 7.77
N ALA A 144 1.27 2.33 8.16
CA ALA A 144 2.49 2.48 8.96
C ALA A 144 3.64 3.16 8.20
N ARG A 145 3.66 3.09 6.87
CA ARG A 145 4.66 3.76 6.01
C ARG A 145 4.36 5.26 5.84
N THR A 146 3.07 5.61 5.74
CA THR A 146 2.61 6.99 5.53
C THR A 146 1.52 7.36 6.55
N PRO A 147 1.86 7.43 7.86
CA PRO A 147 0.87 7.51 8.94
C PRO A 147 -0.01 8.77 8.88
N ASN A 148 0.46 9.81 8.20
CA ASN A 148 -0.23 11.10 8.13
C ASN A 148 -1.04 11.29 6.84
N ARG A 149 -1.12 10.26 5.98
CA ARG A 149 -1.82 10.36 4.71
C ARG A 149 -3.30 10.03 4.82
N PHE A 150 -3.65 9.12 5.70
CA PHE A 150 -5.00 8.57 5.78
C PHE A 150 -5.85 9.21 6.87
N ALA A 151 -7.15 9.34 6.60
CA ALA A 151 -8.16 9.73 7.57
C ALA A 151 -8.63 8.55 8.43
N ALA A 152 -8.65 7.34 7.84
CA ALA A 152 -8.93 6.08 8.51
C ALA A 152 -8.46 4.90 7.67
N ILE A 153 -8.33 3.73 8.29
CA ILE A 153 -8.02 2.48 7.62
C ILE A 153 -8.97 1.36 8.02
N LEU A 154 -9.18 0.41 7.09
CA LEU A 154 -10.13 -0.70 7.27
C LEU A 154 -9.50 -2.00 6.76
N PRO A 155 -8.61 -2.63 7.52
CA PRO A 155 -8.02 -3.93 7.18
C PRO A 155 -8.99 -5.06 7.49
N ILE A 156 -9.11 -6.04 6.55
CA ILE A 156 -10.00 -7.20 6.66
C ILE A 156 -9.16 -8.46 6.56
N CYS A 157 -9.33 -9.39 7.50
CA CYS A 157 -8.65 -10.70 7.61
C CYS A 157 -7.16 -10.66 7.23
N GLY A 158 -6.43 -9.68 7.80
CA GLY A 158 -5.01 -9.49 7.57
C GLY A 158 -4.28 -9.03 8.82
N GLY A 159 -3.00 -9.34 8.88
CA GLY A 159 -2.10 -8.91 9.96
C GLY A 159 -1.14 -7.80 9.52
N GLY A 160 -0.15 -7.53 10.34
CA GLY A 160 0.89 -6.53 10.09
C GLY A 160 2.05 -6.67 11.06
N ASN A 161 2.83 -5.61 11.20
CA ASN A 161 3.90 -5.52 12.19
C ASN A 161 3.41 -4.77 13.44
N PRO A 162 3.16 -5.46 14.58
CA PRO A 162 2.70 -4.82 15.81
C PRO A 162 3.65 -3.74 16.34
N GLY A 163 4.96 -3.86 16.11
CA GLY A 163 5.97 -2.88 16.52
C GLY A 163 5.82 -1.51 15.83
N ARG A 164 5.07 -1.44 14.72
CA ARG A 164 4.84 -0.19 13.98
C ARG A 164 3.53 0.51 14.31
N THR A 165 2.68 -0.07 15.17
CA THR A 165 1.36 0.48 15.50
C THR A 165 1.43 1.84 16.23
N LYS A 166 2.51 2.12 16.96
CA LYS A 166 2.73 3.43 17.57
C LYS A 166 2.63 4.58 16.56
N GLN A 167 3.12 4.38 15.33
CA GLN A 167 3.13 5.39 14.27
C GLN A 167 1.72 5.78 13.81
N ILE A 168 0.76 4.86 13.93
CA ILE A 168 -0.63 4.99 13.47
C ILE A 168 -1.66 5.05 14.61
N ALA A 169 -1.21 5.19 15.87
CA ALA A 169 -2.10 5.22 17.03
C ALA A 169 -3.14 6.37 16.99
N HIS A 170 -2.84 7.43 16.23
CA HIS A 170 -3.76 8.56 16.04
C HIS A 170 -4.85 8.28 14.99
N LEU A 171 -4.68 7.25 14.12
CA LEU A 171 -5.64 6.93 13.07
C LEU A 171 -6.85 6.18 13.62
N PRO A 172 -8.07 6.52 13.20
CA PRO A 172 -9.23 5.66 13.33
C PRO A 172 -9.02 4.36 12.53
N VAL A 173 -9.21 3.22 13.19
CA VAL A 173 -9.06 1.90 12.58
C VAL A 173 -10.29 1.06 12.86
N TRP A 174 -10.82 0.40 11.83
CA TRP A 174 -11.86 -0.61 12.00
C TRP A 174 -11.43 -1.93 11.34
N VAL A 175 -11.13 -2.91 12.17
CA VAL A 175 -10.65 -4.24 11.76
C VAL A 175 -11.81 -5.22 11.67
N PHE A 176 -11.76 -6.10 10.68
CA PHE A 176 -12.74 -7.17 10.50
C PHE A 176 -12.05 -8.51 10.30
N HIS A 177 -12.62 -9.60 10.87
CA HIS A 177 -12.08 -10.94 10.71
C HIS A 177 -13.17 -12.01 10.93
N GLY A 178 -13.02 -13.16 10.28
CA GLY A 178 -13.84 -14.34 10.55
C GLY A 178 -13.27 -15.17 11.70
N ALA A 179 -14.11 -15.60 12.64
CA ALA A 179 -13.66 -16.41 13.77
C ALA A 179 -13.18 -17.81 13.37
N LYS A 180 -13.65 -18.31 12.22
CA LYS A 180 -13.31 -19.65 11.70
C LYS A 180 -12.24 -19.61 10.59
N ASP A 181 -11.54 -18.46 10.42
CA ASP A 181 -10.53 -18.29 9.38
C ASP A 181 -9.34 -19.24 9.60
N LYS A 182 -9.14 -20.15 8.64
CA LYS A 182 -8.04 -21.14 8.63
C LYS A 182 -6.91 -20.76 7.67
N VAL A 183 -7.07 -19.67 6.90
CA VAL A 183 -6.06 -19.16 5.94
C VAL A 183 -5.18 -18.12 6.59
N VAL A 184 -5.81 -17.12 7.21
CA VAL A 184 -5.16 -16.12 8.06
C VAL A 184 -5.76 -16.26 9.46
N PRO A 185 -5.03 -16.81 10.44
CA PRO A 185 -5.55 -16.96 11.78
C PRO A 185 -6.02 -15.64 12.38
N LEU A 186 -7.15 -15.67 13.13
CA LEU A 186 -7.76 -14.50 13.79
C LEU A 186 -6.74 -13.72 14.63
N GLU A 187 -5.79 -14.46 15.22
CA GLU A 187 -4.72 -13.91 16.05
C GLU A 187 -3.90 -12.85 15.33
N LYS A 188 -3.77 -12.91 14.00
CA LYS A 188 -3.04 -11.91 13.22
C LYS A 188 -3.68 -10.53 13.27
N SER A 189 -5.00 -10.47 13.25
CA SER A 189 -5.72 -9.20 13.48
C SER A 189 -5.73 -8.81 14.96
N GLN A 190 -5.90 -9.78 15.87
CA GLN A 190 -5.90 -9.53 17.31
C GLN A 190 -4.59 -8.92 17.78
N GLU A 191 -3.43 -9.46 17.33
CA GLU A 191 -2.09 -8.92 17.64
C GLU A 191 -1.99 -7.42 17.26
N MET A 192 -2.50 -7.04 16.09
CA MET A 192 -2.49 -5.65 15.62
C MET A 192 -3.42 -4.76 16.45
N VAL A 193 -4.62 -5.24 16.75
CA VAL A 193 -5.61 -4.52 17.58
C VAL A 193 -5.07 -4.28 18.98
N ASP A 194 -4.48 -5.29 19.61
CA ASP A 194 -3.94 -5.18 20.96
C ASP A 194 -2.71 -4.27 21.01
N ALA A 195 -1.84 -4.37 20.00
CA ALA A 195 -0.71 -3.47 19.87
C ALA A 195 -1.14 -2.02 19.71
N LEU A 196 -2.18 -1.76 18.89
CA LEU A 196 -2.71 -0.43 18.68
C LEU A 196 -3.34 0.14 19.96
N LYS A 197 -4.13 -0.67 20.68
CA LYS A 197 -4.72 -0.30 21.98
C LYS A 197 -3.64 0.05 23.02
N ARG A 198 -2.55 -0.73 23.11
CA ARG A 198 -1.43 -0.43 24.01
C ARG A 198 -0.80 0.94 23.77
N HIS A 199 -0.88 1.44 22.53
CA HIS A 199 -0.41 2.78 22.16
C HIS A 199 -1.52 3.85 22.22
N GLY A 200 -2.67 3.57 22.83
CA GLY A 200 -3.78 4.51 22.97
C GLY A 200 -4.59 4.73 21.68
N GLY A 201 -4.42 3.86 20.68
CA GLY A 201 -5.12 3.96 19.41
C GLY A 201 -6.62 3.66 19.51
N LYS A 202 -7.43 4.40 18.74
CA LYS A 202 -8.87 4.19 18.61
C LYS A 202 -9.14 3.11 17.56
N VAL A 203 -9.39 1.88 18.01
CA VAL A 203 -9.64 0.75 17.15
C VAL A 203 -10.99 0.08 17.46
N LYS A 204 -11.79 -0.13 16.41
CA LYS A 204 -12.97 -1.02 16.42
C LYS A 204 -12.52 -2.37 15.85
N PHE A 205 -13.03 -3.45 16.44
CA PHE A 205 -12.76 -4.80 15.95
C PHE A 205 -14.08 -5.57 15.89
N THR A 206 -14.46 -5.97 14.68
CA THR A 206 -15.62 -6.82 14.42
C THR A 206 -15.16 -8.21 14.04
N ILE A 207 -15.55 -9.19 14.83
CA ILE A 207 -15.32 -10.62 14.57
C ILE A 207 -16.65 -11.22 14.13
N TYR A 208 -16.66 -11.86 12.96
CA TYR A 208 -17.81 -12.61 12.46
C TYR A 208 -17.74 -14.05 12.95
N PRO A 209 -18.63 -14.49 13.88
CA PRO A 209 -18.48 -15.80 14.56
C PRO A 209 -18.56 -16.99 13.61
N GLU A 210 -19.36 -16.86 12.54
CA GLU A 210 -19.59 -17.95 11.59
C GLU A 210 -18.74 -17.86 10.30
N ALA A 211 -18.06 -16.72 10.07
CA ALA A 211 -17.28 -16.53 8.88
C ALA A 211 -15.92 -17.24 8.97
N ASP A 212 -15.53 -17.84 7.88
CA ASP A 212 -14.17 -18.32 7.61
C ASP A 212 -13.30 -17.18 7.03
N HIS A 213 -12.42 -17.48 6.05
CA HIS A 213 -11.56 -16.47 5.44
C HIS A 213 -12.35 -15.37 4.71
N ASP A 214 -13.51 -15.68 4.10
CA ASP A 214 -14.37 -14.67 3.45
C ASP A 214 -15.18 -13.85 4.47
N SER A 215 -14.52 -13.07 5.29
CA SER A 215 -15.15 -12.04 6.12
C SER A 215 -15.40 -10.73 5.35
N TRP A 216 -14.79 -10.55 4.19
CA TRP A 216 -14.92 -9.33 3.38
C TRP A 216 -16.26 -9.17 2.69
N THR A 217 -16.91 -10.26 2.29
CA THR A 217 -18.25 -10.19 1.66
C THR A 217 -19.26 -9.54 2.61
N LEU A 218 -19.31 -9.98 3.85
CA LEU A 218 -20.17 -9.38 4.89
C LEU A 218 -19.76 -7.94 5.20
N THR A 219 -18.45 -7.66 5.26
CA THR A 219 -17.92 -6.34 5.59
C THR A 219 -18.29 -5.31 4.52
N TYR A 220 -18.01 -5.60 3.25
CA TYR A 220 -18.31 -4.66 2.16
C TYR A 220 -19.79 -4.57 1.80
N ALA A 221 -20.62 -5.56 2.17
CA ALA A 221 -22.07 -5.46 2.06
C ALA A 221 -22.67 -4.50 3.10
N ASN A 222 -22.01 -4.26 4.23
CA ASN A 222 -22.52 -3.48 5.35
C ASN A 222 -22.40 -1.96 5.07
N PRO A 223 -23.52 -1.20 4.94
CA PRO A 223 -23.50 0.24 4.69
C PRO A 223 -22.86 1.05 5.83
N ALA A 224 -22.94 0.59 7.08
CA ALA A 224 -22.36 1.27 8.24
C ALA A 224 -20.83 1.40 8.14
N VAL A 225 -20.16 0.55 7.35
CA VAL A 225 -18.73 0.64 7.08
C VAL A 225 -18.38 1.92 6.33
N TYR A 226 -19.17 2.25 5.31
CA TYR A 226 -18.97 3.45 4.49
C TYR A 226 -19.36 4.71 5.22
N GLU A 227 -20.47 4.67 5.98
CA GLU A 227 -20.89 5.76 6.85
C GLU A 227 -19.79 6.10 7.86
N TRP A 228 -19.21 5.07 8.51
CA TRP A 228 -18.12 5.26 9.44
C TRP A 228 -16.87 5.84 8.76
N LEU A 229 -16.45 5.34 7.60
CA LEU A 229 -15.32 5.90 6.85
C LEU A 229 -15.53 7.38 6.55
N LEU A 230 -16.70 7.75 6.01
CA LEU A 230 -17.00 9.11 5.59
C LEU A 230 -17.08 10.13 6.75
N GLN A 231 -17.30 9.66 7.98
CA GLN A 231 -17.24 10.48 9.18
C GLN A 231 -15.80 10.83 9.61
N GLN A 232 -14.80 10.08 9.12
CA GLN A 232 -13.42 10.31 9.50
C GLN A 232 -12.79 11.38 8.59
N LYS A 233 -12.06 12.30 9.23
CA LYS A 233 -11.22 13.29 8.56
C LYS A 233 -9.84 13.29 9.18
N ARG A 234 -8.84 13.46 8.35
CA ARG A 234 -7.47 13.67 8.81
C ARG A 234 -7.41 14.96 9.62
N LYS A 235 -6.86 14.87 10.82
CA LYS A 235 -6.61 16.07 11.64
C LYS A 235 -5.34 16.74 11.12
N PRO A 236 -5.35 18.07 10.94
CA PRO A 236 -4.12 18.80 10.68
C PRO A 236 -3.10 18.47 11.78
N GLN A 237 -1.91 18.03 11.42
CA GLN A 237 -0.84 17.95 12.41
C GLN A 237 -0.50 19.37 12.86
N LYS A 238 -0.51 19.62 14.17
CA LYS A 238 0.18 20.79 14.69
C LYS A 238 1.64 20.68 14.27
N GLN A 239 2.11 21.60 13.45
CA GLN A 239 3.53 21.73 13.18
C GLN A 239 4.20 21.78 14.57
N GLN A 240 4.97 20.74 14.89
CA GLN A 240 5.90 20.84 16.01
C GLN A 240 6.90 21.92 15.57
N GLY A 241 6.76 23.11 16.13
CA GLY A 241 7.74 24.17 15.93
C GLY A 241 9.13 23.64 16.32
N ASN A 242 10.06 23.85 15.40
CA ASN A 242 11.49 23.67 15.65
C ASN A 242 11.94 24.53 16.83
#